data_5526264a23ecb4d88f683d56c46d7e06
#
_entry.id   5526264a23ecb4d88f683d56c46d7e06
#
_cell.length_a   1.000
_cell.length_b   1.000
_cell.length_c   1.000
_cell.angle_alpha   90.00
_cell.angle_beta   90.00
_cell.angle_gamma   90.00
#
_symmetry.space_group_name_H-M   'P 1'
#
loop_
_entity.id
_entity.type
_entity.pdbx_description
1 polymer ?
#
loop_
_entity_poly.entity_id
_entity_poly.type
_entity_poly.pdbx_seq_one_letter_code
_entity_poly.pdbx_strand_id
1 'polypeptide(L)'
;KMNLPLPESVEYMKDWSATSAILFGREKKDYNFDESFVLEEEEILRRFLEHIELGISLGIAATGPFSKVLLFGAENQLFSKEAAKDYVFEALQIAKRPGDRKAWLEILDKIGWTEEEIVSDAENLIPLLGLGESPLLERFAPILIEKVSEELLSPVLISCTSAKGNKVKKLILNSVLKREKPNAEEDYAGWLSLYLQDEDKSIVNLAGKVGKSWGINLEKEEKIKETKGLWRETPGLWEVPRFSLGNVSSESLTDLVTVLSERKECVEDIVFERFIAMANQIAYKNPEEAKMSLVGIPNGDS
;
A
#
# COMPACT_ATOMS: atom_id res chain seq x y z
N LYS A 1 -14.86 12.70 -39.20
CA LYS A 1 -15.11 12.82 -37.75
C LYS A 1 -13.82 13.27 -37.10
N MET A 2 -13.84 14.36 -36.30
CA MET A 2 -12.67 14.83 -35.57
C MET A 2 -12.31 13.84 -34.45
N ASN A 3 -11.03 13.49 -34.34
CA ASN A 3 -10.52 12.61 -33.28
C ASN A 3 -10.24 13.47 -32.04
N LEU A 4 -11.30 13.87 -31.32
CA LEU A 4 -11.19 14.65 -30.09
C LEU A 4 -10.74 13.73 -28.95
N PRO A 5 -9.95 14.23 -27.98
CA PRO A 5 -9.63 13.46 -26.77
C PRO A 5 -10.92 13.06 -26.05
N LEU A 6 -10.89 11.92 -25.35
CA LEU A 6 -12.01 11.50 -24.52
C LEU A 6 -12.12 12.45 -23.32
N PRO A 7 -13.36 12.77 -22.87
CA PRO A 7 -13.53 13.51 -21.64
C PRO A 7 -13.01 12.73 -20.44
N GLU A 8 -12.06 13.27 -19.70
CA GLU A 8 -11.53 12.67 -18.47
C GLU A 8 -12.49 12.92 -17.30
N SER A 9 -13.67 12.31 -17.37
CA SER A 9 -14.73 12.46 -16.37
C SER A 9 -15.33 11.12 -15.97
N VAL A 10 -15.51 10.94 -14.65
CA VAL A 10 -16.14 9.75 -14.08
C VAL A 10 -17.60 9.62 -14.54
N GLU A 11 -18.31 10.73 -14.66
CA GLU A 11 -19.70 10.78 -15.14
C GLU A 11 -19.78 10.31 -16.59
N TYR A 12 -18.93 10.87 -17.44
CA TYR A 12 -18.83 10.42 -18.85
C TYR A 12 -18.61 8.92 -18.95
N MET A 13 -17.65 8.39 -18.18
CA MET A 13 -17.33 6.96 -18.22
C MET A 13 -18.46 6.08 -17.67
N LYS A 14 -19.21 6.55 -16.68
CA LYS A 14 -20.40 5.84 -16.20
C LYS A 14 -21.50 5.79 -17.28
N ASP A 15 -21.76 6.91 -17.95
CA ASP A 15 -22.77 6.98 -19.01
C ASP A 15 -22.34 6.13 -20.22
N TRP A 16 -21.07 6.23 -20.64
CA TRP A 16 -20.52 5.41 -21.69
C TRP A 16 -20.64 3.91 -21.38
N SER A 17 -20.27 3.51 -20.17
CA SER A 17 -20.31 2.10 -19.77
C SER A 17 -21.75 1.57 -19.64
N ALA A 18 -22.67 2.37 -19.14
CA ALA A 18 -24.08 2.01 -19.04
C ALA A 18 -24.68 1.80 -20.45
N THR A 19 -24.46 2.77 -21.35
CA THR A 19 -24.92 2.69 -22.74
C THR A 19 -24.32 1.48 -23.45
N SER A 20 -23.01 1.29 -23.34
CA SER A 20 -22.30 0.15 -23.94
C SER A 20 -22.79 -1.19 -23.42
N ALA A 21 -23.01 -1.33 -22.10
CA ALA A 21 -23.53 -2.56 -21.51
C ALA A 21 -24.94 -2.91 -22.03
N ILE A 22 -25.79 -1.91 -22.26
CA ILE A 22 -27.13 -2.10 -22.83
C ILE A 22 -27.01 -2.54 -24.30
N LEU A 23 -26.19 -1.89 -25.10
CA LEU A 23 -26.00 -2.20 -26.52
C LEU A 23 -25.39 -3.60 -26.72
N PHE A 24 -24.50 -4.02 -25.87
CA PHE A 24 -23.91 -5.36 -25.87
C PHE A 24 -24.81 -6.42 -25.20
N GLY A 25 -26.05 -6.09 -24.82
CA GLY A 25 -26.99 -7.02 -24.19
C GLY A 25 -26.56 -7.51 -22.79
N ARG A 26 -25.67 -6.77 -22.12
CA ARG A 26 -25.16 -7.11 -20.78
C ARG A 26 -25.99 -6.49 -19.65
N GLU A 27 -26.84 -5.52 -20.00
CA GLU A 27 -27.81 -4.90 -19.12
C GLU A 27 -29.17 -4.76 -19.80
N LYS A 28 -30.23 -4.69 -18.98
CA LYS A 28 -31.57 -4.38 -19.47
C LYS A 28 -31.67 -2.89 -19.74
N LYS A 29 -32.41 -2.52 -20.80
CA LYS A 29 -32.77 -1.13 -21.04
C LYS A 29 -33.55 -0.59 -19.83
N ASP A 30 -33.08 0.51 -19.25
CA ASP A 30 -33.86 1.24 -18.27
C ASP A 30 -34.97 2.02 -18.99
N TYR A 31 -36.08 2.33 -18.29
CA TYR A 31 -37.22 3.09 -18.84
C TYR A 31 -36.83 4.49 -19.34
N ASN A 32 -35.70 5.02 -18.89
CA ASN A 32 -35.18 6.32 -19.29
C ASN A 32 -34.15 6.28 -20.43
N PHE A 33 -33.92 5.11 -21.04
CA PHE A 33 -32.99 5.01 -22.16
C PHE A 33 -33.59 5.70 -23.38
N ASP A 34 -33.02 6.85 -23.77
CA ASP A 34 -33.48 7.62 -24.93
C ASP A 34 -33.01 6.93 -26.23
N GLU A 35 -33.95 6.28 -26.91
CA GLU A 35 -33.68 5.57 -28.19
C GLU A 35 -33.31 6.54 -29.32
N SER A 36 -33.48 7.87 -29.18
CA SER A 36 -33.06 8.84 -30.17
C SER A 36 -31.53 9.00 -30.26
N PHE A 37 -30.80 8.57 -29.23
CA PHE A 37 -29.33 8.51 -29.23
C PHE A 37 -28.84 7.09 -29.47
N VAL A 38 -29.21 6.50 -30.60
CA VAL A 38 -28.66 5.21 -31.03
C VAL A 38 -27.21 5.44 -31.47
N LEU A 39 -26.26 5.26 -30.54
CA LEU A 39 -24.88 4.99 -30.91
C LEU A 39 -24.85 3.62 -31.58
N GLU A 40 -24.38 3.53 -32.82
CA GLU A 40 -24.15 2.26 -33.46
C GLU A 40 -23.01 1.54 -32.74
N GLU A 41 -23.14 0.22 -32.60
CA GLU A 41 -22.13 -0.63 -31.94
C GLU A 41 -20.71 -0.38 -32.50
N GLU A 42 -20.59 -0.17 -33.81
CA GLU A 42 -19.33 0.17 -34.49
C GLU A 42 -18.67 1.44 -33.95
N GLU A 43 -19.44 2.43 -33.50
CA GLU A 43 -18.88 3.68 -32.95
C GLU A 43 -18.31 3.49 -31.56
N ILE A 44 -18.92 2.60 -30.76
CA ILE A 44 -18.38 2.22 -29.43
C ILE A 44 -17.11 1.40 -29.62
N LEU A 45 -17.13 0.41 -30.51
CA LEU A 45 -16.00 -0.48 -30.77
C LEU A 45 -14.77 0.26 -31.31
N ARG A 46 -14.97 1.32 -32.08
CA ARG A 46 -13.86 2.08 -32.70
C ARG A 46 -12.86 2.66 -31.70
N ARG A 47 -13.31 3.07 -30.49
CA ARG A 47 -12.47 3.63 -29.42
C ARG A 47 -12.59 2.83 -28.13
N PHE A 48 -12.90 1.56 -28.26
CA PHE A 48 -13.21 0.70 -27.12
C PHE A 48 -12.05 0.63 -26.12
N LEU A 49 -10.84 0.37 -26.59
CA LEU A 49 -9.64 0.27 -25.74
C LEU A 49 -9.35 1.57 -25.01
N GLU A 50 -9.42 2.71 -25.70
CA GLU A 50 -9.19 4.01 -25.09
C GLU A 50 -10.18 4.29 -23.93
N HIS A 51 -11.43 3.83 -24.06
CA HIS A 51 -12.41 3.97 -22.99
C HIS A 51 -12.13 2.99 -21.84
N ILE A 52 -11.68 1.76 -22.12
CA ILE A 52 -11.31 0.82 -21.05
C ILE A 52 -10.13 1.38 -20.27
N GLU A 53 -9.07 1.82 -20.91
CA GLU A 53 -7.90 2.43 -20.29
C GLU A 53 -8.27 3.66 -19.45
N LEU A 54 -9.08 4.55 -20.01
CA LEU A 54 -9.57 5.73 -19.29
C LEU A 54 -10.42 5.34 -18.07
N GLY A 55 -11.32 4.36 -18.21
CA GLY A 55 -12.16 3.89 -17.10
C GLY A 55 -11.35 3.29 -15.96
N ILE A 56 -10.31 2.52 -16.28
CA ILE A 56 -9.38 1.98 -15.28
C ILE A 56 -8.62 3.13 -14.59
N SER A 57 -8.01 4.03 -15.34
CA SER A 57 -7.22 5.16 -14.80
C SER A 57 -8.05 6.09 -13.90
N LEU A 58 -9.32 6.28 -14.21
CA LEU A 58 -10.28 7.04 -13.39
C LEU A 58 -10.80 6.26 -12.17
N GLY A 59 -10.46 4.98 -12.04
CA GLY A 59 -10.87 4.13 -10.92
C GLY A 59 -12.37 3.83 -10.91
N ILE A 60 -12.97 3.60 -12.08
CA ILE A 60 -14.38 3.19 -12.18
C ILE A 60 -14.59 1.85 -11.47
N ALA A 61 -15.61 1.76 -10.61
CA ALA A 61 -15.86 0.58 -9.79
C ALA A 61 -16.30 -0.64 -10.61
N ALA A 62 -15.87 -1.83 -10.21
CA ALA A 62 -16.29 -3.09 -10.81
C ALA A 62 -17.75 -3.45 -10.57
N THR A 63 -18.41 -2.82 -9.60
CA THR A 63 -19.80 -3.11 -9.23
C THR A 63 -20.84 -2.56 -10.23
N GLY A 64 -20.40 -1.75 -11.21
CA GLY A 64 -21.26 -1.11 -12.22
C GLY A 64 -21.20 -1.77 -13.60
N PRO A 65 -21.77 -1.10 -14.61
CA PRO A 65 -21.77 -1.58 -16.00
C PRO A 65 -20.36 -1.72 -16.60
N PHE A 66 -19.40 -0.94 -16.14
CA PHE A 66 -18.04 -0.90 -16.70
C PHE A 66 -17.37 -2.28 -16.71
N SER A 67 -17.46 -3.04 -15.64
CA SER A 67 -16.89 -4.39 -15.57
C SER A 67 -17.55 -5.37 -16.55
N LYS A 68 -18.84 -5.18 -16.84
CA LYS A 68 -19.57 -5.99 -17.82
C LYS A 68 -19.10 -5.70 -19.24
N VAL A 69 -18.78 -4.43 -19.53
CA VAL A 69 -18.20 -3.99 -20.81
C VAL A 69 -16.79 -4.53 -20.97
N LEU A 70 -15.97 -4.48 -19.90
CA LEU A 70 -14.63 -5.07 -19.91
C LEU A 70 -14.69 -6.59 -20.19
N LEU A 71 -15.57 -7.32 -19.49
CA LEU A 71 -15.76 -8.76 -19.74
C LEU A 71 -16.24 -9.04 -21.17
N PHE A 72 -17.13 -8.22 -21.70
CA PHE A 72 -17.56 -8.34 -23.09
C PHE A 72 -16.37 -8.22 -24.06
N GLY A 73 -15.48 -7.25 -23.82
CA GLY A 73 -14.27 -7.08 -24.61
C GLY A 73 -13.34 -8.30 -24.56
N ALA A 74 -13.14 -8.88 -23.38
CA ALA A 74 -12.33 -10.09 -23.21
C ALA A 74 -12.97 -11.32 -23.89
N GLU A 75 -14.28 -11.53 -23.74
CA GLU A 75 -15.02 -12.65 -24.34
C GLU A 75 -15.09 -12.58 -25.88
N ASN A 76 -15.14 -11.35 -26.42
CA ASN A 76 -15.20 -11.13 -27.87
C ASN A 76 -13.80 -10.84 -28.48
N GLN A 77 -12.72 -11.06 -27.73
CA GLN A 77 -11.34 -10.91 -28.19
C GLN A 77 -11.02 -9.51 -28.75
N LEU A 78 -11.66 -8.45 -28.21
CA LEU A 78 -11.34 -7.07 -28.56
C LEU A 78 -9.96 -6.66 -28.02
N PHE A 79 -9.47 -7.39 -27.05
CA PHE A 79 -8.11 -7.38 -26.50
C PHE A 79 -7.76 -8.77 -25.96
N SER A 80 -6.48 -8.99 -25.70
CA SER A 80 -6.02 -10.30 -25.22
C SER A 80 -6.44 -10.58 -23.78
N LYS A 81 -6.42 -11.85 -23.36
CA LYS A 81 -6.68 -12.26 -21.99
C LYS A 81 -5.66 -11.62 -21.02
N GLU A 82 -4.41 -11.52 -21.46
CA GLU A 82 -3.32 -10.90 -20.71
C GLU A 82 -3.63 -9.41 -20.46
N ALA A 83 -4.02 -8.67 -21.50
CA ALA A 83 -4.42 -7.27 -21.35
C ALA A 83 -5.63 -7.10 -20.41
N ALA A 84 -6.61 -8.01 -20.47
CA ALA A 84 -7.74 -8.00 -19.54
C ALA A 84 -7.30 -8.17 -18.08
N LYS A 85 -6.32 -9.02 -17.81
CA LYS A 85 -5.73 -9.21 -16.47
C LYS A 85 -4.98 -7.96 -16.02
N ASP A 86 -4.15 -7.37 -16.89
CA ASP A 86 -3.40 -6.16 -16.58
C ASP A 86 -4.34 -5.02 -16.19
N TYR A 87 -5.46 -4.83 -16.90
CA TYR A 87 -6.49 -3.88 -16.53
C TYR A 87 -7.11 -4.16 -15.15
N VAL A 88 -7.38 -5.42 -14.83
CA VAL A 88 -7.90 -5.77 -13.51
C VAL A 88 -6.86 -5.56 -12.42
N PHE A 89 -5.58 -5.84 -12.68
CA PHE A 89 -4.50 -5.56 -11.75
C PHE A 89 -4.37 -4.07 -11.43
N GLU A 90 -4.34 -3.24 -12.46
CA GLU A 90 -4.30 -1.79 -12.30
C GLU A 90 -5.52 -1.31 -11.49
N ALA A 91 -6.71 -1.81 -11.82
CA ALA A 91 -7.92 -1.50 -11.08
C ALA A 91 -7.86 -1.92 -9.60
N LEU A 92 -7.27 -3.08 -9.28
CA LEU A 92 -7.07 -3.55 -7.90
C LEU A 92 -6.13 -2.63 -7.10
N GLN A 93 -5.10 -2.08 -7.75
CA GLN A 93 -4.17 -1.13 -7.12
C GLN A 93 -4.85 0.22 -6.85
N ILE A 94 -5.63 0.73 -7.81
CA ILE A 94 -6.31 2.04 -7.73
C ILE A 94 -7.52 1.99 -6.80
N ALA A 95 -8.21 0.84 -6.68
CA ALA A 95 -9.42 0.70 -5.89
C ALA A 95 -9.19 1.12 -4.42
N LYS A 96 -10.06 2.01 -3.91
CA LYS A 96 -9.95 2.58 -2.56
C LYS A 96 -10.72 1.78 -1.50
N ARG A 97 -11.67 0.95 -1.91
CA ARG A 97 -12.56 0.21 -0.99
C ARG A 97 -12.38 -1.29 -1.12
N PRO A 98 -12.38 -2.04 0.01
CA PRO A 98 -12.29 -3.50 -0.03
C PRO A 98 -13.39 -4.17 -0.86
N GLY A 99 -14.60 -3.59 -0.87
CA GLY A 99 -15.72 -4.09 -1.68
C GLY A 99 -15.48 -4.00 -3.18
N ASP A 100 -14.83 -2.92 -3.64
CA ASP A 100 -14.48 -2.74 -5.05
C ASP A 100 -13.40 -3.76 -5.46
N ARG A 101 -12.39 -3.99 -4.60
CA ARG A 101 -11.37 -5.01 -4.84
C ARG A 101 -11.96 -6.42 -4.91
N LYS A 102 -12.90 -6.73 -4.02
CA LYS A 102 -13.62 -8.02 -4.11
C LYS A 102 -14.35 -8.17 -5.44
N ALA A 103 -15.04 -7.13 -5.90
CA ALA A 103 -15.72 -7.16 -7.19
C ALA A 103 -14.73 -7.32 -8.37
N TRP A 104 -13.56 -6.68 -8.33
CA TRP A 104 -12.51 -6.87 -9.33
C TRP A 104 -11.93 -8.30 -9.31
N LEU A 105 -11.78 -8.92 -8.14
CA LEU A 105 -11.38 -10.33 -8.04
C LEU A 105 -12.42 -11.27 -8.69
N GLU A 106 -13.71 -10.98 -8.55
CA GLU A 106 -14.77 -11.74 -9.22
C GLU A 106 -14.70 -11.60 -10.75
N ILE A 107 -14.28 -10.44 -11.26
CA ILE A 107 -14.00 -10.23 -12.69
C ILE A 107 -12.79 -11.05 -13.13
N LEU A 108 -11.73 -11.05 -12.36
CA LEU A 108 -10.52 -11.82 -12.62
C LEU A 108 -10.81 -13.33 -12.70
N ASP A 109 -11.66 -13.85 -11.80
CA ASP A 109 -12.08 -15.24 -11.83
C ASP A 109 -12.89 -15.59 -13.11
N LYS A 110 -13.70 -14.65 -13.62
CA LYS A 110 -14.43 -14.81 -14.88
C LYS A 110 -13.52 -14.79 -16.11
N ILE A 111 -12.44 -13.99 -16.08
CA ILE A 111 -11.41 -14.00 -17.12
C ILE A 111 -10.66 -15.34 -17.11
N GLY A 112 -10.62 -16.02 -15.98
CA GLY A 112 -10.06 -17.37 -15.83
C GLY A 112 -8.55 -17.34 -15.64
N TRP A 113 -8.09 -16.79 -14.55
CA TRP A 113 -6.67 -16.76 -14.19
C TRP A 113 -6.25 -18.04 -13.49
N THR A 114 -5.26 -18.73 -14.03
CA THR A 114 -4.78 -20.01 -13.49
C THR A 114 -3.80 -19.79 -12.33
N GLU A 115 -3.56 -20.84 -11.54
CA GLU A 115 -2.60 -20.77 -10.45
C GLU A 115 -1.16 -20.56 -10.95
N GLU A 116 -0.81 -21.13 -12.12
CA GLU A 116 0.49 -20.93 -12.75
C GLU A 116 0.69 -19.47 -13.16
N GLU A 117 -0.34 -18.86 -13.73
CA GLU A 117 -0.32 -17.44 -14.08
C GLU A 117 -0.21 -16.55 -12.82
N ILE A 118 -0.92 -16.89 -11.73
CA ILE A 118 -0.79 -16.20 -10.43
C ILE A 118 0.65 -16.27 -9.90
N VAL A 119 1.29 -17.42 -10.02
CA VAL A 119 2.67 -17.61 -9.56
C VAL A 119 3.66 -16.83 -10.44
N SER A 120 3.44 -16.79 -11.75
CA SER A 120 4.31 -16.03 -12.65
C SER A 120 4.23 -14.52 -12.41
N ASP A 121 3.08 -14.03 -11.94
CA ASP A 121 2.85 -12.61 -11.64
C ASP A 121 3.09 -12.27 -10.15
N ALA A 122 3.76 -13.15 -9.39
CA ALA A 122 3.96 -13.01 -7.96
C ALA A 122 4.55 -11.65 -7.54
N GLU A 123 5.53 -11.12 -8.28
CA GLU A 123 6.16 -9.83 -7.98
C GLU A 123 5.16 -8.67 -7.99
N ASN A 124 4.20 -8.68 -8.94
CA ASN A 124 3.15 -7.68 -9.04
C ASN A 124 2.07 -7.85 -7.94
N LEU A 125 1.89 -9.08 -7.41
CA LEU A 125 0.92 -9.39 -6.38
C LEU A 125 1.40 -9.09 -4.96
N ILE A 126 2.71 -9.17 -4.69
CA ILE A 126 3.30 -8.92 -3.37
C ILE A 126 2.85 -7.57 -2.78
N PRO A 127 2.90 -6.44 -3.52
CA PRO A 127 2.42 -5.16 -3.00
C PRO A 127 0.92 -5.18 -2.64
N LEU A 128 0.10 -5.90 -3.41
CA LEU A 128 -1.34 -6.03 -3.13
C LEU A 128 -1.61 -6.82 -1.84
N LEU A 129 -0.84 -7.87 -1.56
CA LEU A 129 -0.91 -8.59 -0.28
C LEU A 129 -0.60 -7.68 0.89
N GLY A 130 0.37 -6.77 0.71
CA GLY A 130 0.78 -5.78 1.72
C GLY A 130 -0.32 -4.82 2.16
N LEU A 131 -1.41 -4.67 1.39
CA LEU A 131 -2.60 -3.92 1.80
C LEU A 131 -3.35 -4.57 2.98
N GLY A 132 -3.12 -5.84 3.27
CA GLY A 132 -3.70 -6.55 4.41
C GLY A 132 -5.19 -6.84 4.29
N GLU A 133 -5.76 -6.71 3.10
CA GLU A 133 -7.18 -6.92 2.88
C GLU A 133 -7.54 -8.39 2.70
N SER A 134 -8.52 -8.85 3.48
CA SER A 134 -8.93 -10.26 3.49
C SER A 134 -9.23 -10.84 2.10
N PRO A 135 -9.97 -10.17 1.19
CA PRO A 135 -10.24 -10.73 -0.13
C PRO A 135 -8.98 -11.02 -0.95
N LEU A 136 -8.00 -10.11 -0.92
CA LEU A 136 -6.74 -10.27 -1.64
C LEU A 136 -5.90 -11.40 -1.03
N LEU A 137 -5.76 -11.40 0.29
CA LEU A 137 -5.01 -12.42 1.01
C LEU A 137 -5.65 -13.81 0.88
N GLU A 138 -6.98 -13.92 0.99
CA GLU A 138 -7.69 -15.19 0.83
C GLU A 138 -7.53 -15.76 -0.59
N ARG A 139 -7.45 -14.90 -1.60
CA ARG A 139 -7.35 -15.32 -3.01
C ARG A 139 -5.93 -15.71 -3.41
N PHE A 140 -4.94 -14.93 -3.03
CA PHE A 140 -3.58 -15.06 -3.56
C PHE A 140 -2.58 -15.69 -2.59
N ALA A 141 -2.67 -15.40 -1.29
CA ALA A 141 -1.67 -15.86 -0.34
C ALA A 141 -1.48 -17.38 -0.31
N PRO A 142 -2.54 -18.22 -0.33
CA PRO A 142 -2.36 -19.67 -0.33
C PRO A 142 -1.55 -20.17 -1.54
N ILE A 143 -1.90 -19.70 -2.74
CA ILE A 143 -1.27 -20.14 -3.99
C ILE A 143 0.20 -19.70 -4.01
N LEU A 144 0.45 -18.42 -3.67
CA LEU A 144 1.81 -17.89 -3.67
C LEU A 144 2.68 -18.57 -2.61
N ILE A 145 2.20 -18.71 -1.38
CA ILE A 145 2.97 -19.38 -0.30
C ILE A 145 3.29 -20.82 -0.68
N GLU A 146 2.35 -21.56 -1.28
CA GLU A 146 2.55 -22.97 -1.61
C GLU A 146 3.45 -23.17 -2.84
N LYS A 147 3.48 -22.23 -3.81
CA LYS A 147 4.04 -22.48 -5.16
C LYS A 147 5.15 -21.54 -5.65
N VAL A 148 5.35 -20.35 -5.06
CA VAL A 148 6.44 -19.45 -5.52
C VAL A 148 7.82 -20.04 -5.31
N SER A 149 8.83 -19.52 -6.04
CA SER A 149 10.24 -19.84 -5.80
C SER A 149 10.66 -19.51 -4.36
N GLU A 150 11.75 -20.06 -3.90
CA GLU A 150 12.29 -19.77 -2.55
C GLU A 150 12.65 -18.28 -2.41
N GLU A 151 13.16 -17.65 -3.45
CA GLU A 151 13.54 -16.24 -3.46
C GLU A 151 12.35 -15.30 -3.21
N LEU A 152 11.17 -15.66 -3.68
CA LEU A 152 9.96 -14.85 -3.50
C LEU A 152 9.17 -15.20 -2.23
N LEU A 153 9.50 -16.30 -1.56
CA LEU A 153 8.75 -16.74 -0.38
C LEU A 153 8.82 -15.74 0.77
N SER A 154 9.99 -15.22 1.09
CA SER A 154 10.19 -14.25 2.15
C SER A 154 9.42 -12.95 1.88
N PRO A 155 9.52 -12.30 0.71
CA PRO A 155 8.68 -11.16 0.36
C PRO A 155 7.18 -11.42 0.48
N VAL A 156 6.69 -12.58 0.04
CA VAL A 156 5.28 -12.97 0.16
C VAL A 156 4.87 -13.07 1.63
N LEU A 157 5.64 -13.76 2.47
CA LEU A 157 5.34 -13.93 3.89
C LEU A 157 5.36 -12.59 4.65
N ILE A 158 6.33 -11.74 4.36
CA ILE A 158 6.42 -10.38 4.94
C ILE A 158 5.18 -9.57 4.57
N SER A 159 4.77 -9.57 3.31
CA SER A 159 3.57 -8.84 2.88
C SER A 159 2.30 -9.36 3.54
N CYS A 160 2.22 -10.66 3.83
CA CYS A 160 1.09 -11.26 4.53
C CYS A 160 1.00 -10.89 6.02
N THR A 161 2.04 -10.29 6.63
CA THR A 161 2.00 -9.87 8.05
C THR A 161 0.98 -8.77 8.33
N SER A 162 0.60 -8.02 7.29
CA SER A 162 -0.45 -6.99 7.34
C SER A 162 -1.86 -7.55 7.60
N ALA A 163 -2.05 -8.88 7.57
CA ALA A 163 -3.32 -9.57 7.79
C ALA A 163 -3.92 -9.25 9.17
N LYS A 164 -5.11 -8.65 9.21
CA LYS A 164 -5.78 -8.25 10.46
C LYS A 164 -6.72 -9.32 11.02
N GLY A 165 -7.33 -10.12 10.14
CA GLY A 165 -8.36 -11.10 10.53
C GLY A 165 -7.77 -12.45 10.93
N ASN A 166 -8.23 -13.03 12.07
CA ASN A 166 -7.78 -14.35 12.54
C ASN A 166 -8.00 -15.47 11.52
N LYS A 167 -9.07 -15.40 10.74
CA LYS A 167 -9.34 -16.36 9.66
C LYS A 167 -8.21 -16.35 8.61
N VAL A 168 -7.79 -15.17 8.20
CA VAL A 168 -6.73 -15.00 7.20
C VAL A 168 -5.38 -15.40 7.75
N LYS A 169 -5.04 -15.02 8.99
CA LYS A 169 -3.82 -15.45 9.67
C LYS A 169 -3.72 -16.98 9.74
N LYS A 170 -4.81 -17.65 10.08
CA LYS A 170 -4.87 -19.13 10.08
C LYS A 170 -4.72 -19.73 8.68
N LEU A 171 -5.30 -19.10 7.67
CA LEU A 171 -5.16 -19.51 6.28
C LEU A 171 -3.69 -19.44 5.85
N ILE A 172 -3.01 -18.32 6.11
CA ILE A 172 -1.60 -18.13 5.81
C ILE A 172 -0.74 -19.21 6.47
N LEU A 173 -0.88 -19.40 7.80
CA LEU A 173 -0.12 -20.40 8.53
C LEU A 173 -0.39 -21.84 8.05
N ASN A 174 -1.64 -22.14 7.66
CA ASN A 174 -1.97 -23.47 7.10
C ASN A 174 -1.34 -23.66 5.71
N SER A 175 -1.25 -22.62 4.88
CA SER A 175 -0.55 -22.71 3.59
C SER A 175 0.95 -22.90 3.77
N VAL A 176 1.54 -22.24 4.75
CA VAL A 176 2.95 -22.47 5.12
C VAL A 176 3.19 -23.92 5.59
N LEU A 177 2.26 -24.51 6.34
CA LEU A 177 2.38 -25.91 6.78
C LEU A 177 2.29 -26.91 5.63
N LYS A 178 1.67 -26.58 4.51
CA LYS A 178 1.62 -27.44 3.32
C LYS A 178 2.90 -27.36 2.48
N ARG A 179 3.64 -26.28 2.61
CA ARG A 179 4.90 -26.09 1.91
C ARG A 179 6.01 -26.85 2.61
N GLU A 180 6.87 -27.49 1.84
CA GLU A 180 8.12 -28.05 2.35
C GLU A 180 9.03 -26.94 2.90
N LYS A 181 9.88 -27.33 3.86
CA LYS A 181 10.87 -26.41 4.43
C LYS A 181 11.75 -25.84 3.31
N PRO A 182 11.87 -24.49 3.19
CA PRO A 182 12.77 -23.90 2.21
C PRO A 182 14.23 -24.24 2.54
N ASN A 183 15.05 -24.36 1.49
CA ASN A 183 16.49 -24.63 1.64
C ASN A 183 17.28 -23.35 1.94
N ALA A 184 16.69 -22.18 1.73
CA ALA A 184 17.35 -20.90 1.95
C ALA A 184 17.72 -20.71 3.44
N GLU A 185 18.88 -20.13 3.70
CA GLU A 185 19.35 -19.77 5.05
C GLU A 185 18.62 -18.55 5.64
N GLU A 186 17.49 -18.17 5.05
CA GLU A 186 16.70 -17.04 5.53
C GLU A 186 16.14 -17.32 6.93
N ASP A 187 16.26 -16.31 7.81
CA ASP A 187 15.71 -16.37 9.16
C ASP A 187 14.19 -16.07 9.16
N TYR A 188 13.39 -17.11 9.04
CA TYR A 188 11.93 -17.01 9.18
C TYR A 188 11.48 -16.88 10.65
N ALA A 189 12.39 -16.91 11.62
CA ALA A 189 12.04 -16.82 13.05
C ALA A 189 11.41 -15.46 13.38
N GLY A 190 11.95 -14.36 12.84
CA GLY A 190 11.39 -13.03 13.00
C GLY A 190 9.95 -12.92 12.51
N TRP A 191 9.68 -13.45 11.31
CA TRP A 191 8.32 -13.49 10.76
C TRP A 191 7.37 -14.32 11.63
N LEU A 192 7.80 -15.50 12.06
CA LEU A 192 6.98 -16.42 12.84
C LEU A 192 6.72 -15.90 14.25
N SER A 193 7.65 -15.15 14.83
CA SER A 193 7.50 -14.53 16.16
C SER A 193 6.28 -13.61 16.25
N LEU A 194 5.90 -12.94 15.16
CA LEU A 194 4.70 -12.10 15.10
C LEU A 194 3.42 -12.87 15.38
N TYR A 195 3.33 -14.12 14.91
CA TYR A 195 2.17 -14.98 15.14
C TYR A 195 2.22 -15.70 16.49
N LEU A 196 3.41 -15.90 17.06
CA LEU A 196 3.57 -16.47 18.40
C LEU A 196 3.15 -15.51 19.52
N GLN A 197 3.14 -14.20 19.23
CA GLN A 197 2.69 -13.16 20.13
C GLN A 197 1.19 -12.84 19.98
N ASP A 198 0.46 -13.53 19.09
CA ASP A 198 -0.96 -13.30 18.84
C ASP A 198 -1.82 -13.65 20.06
N GLU A 199 -2.93 -12.93 20.26
CA GLU A 199 -3.88 -13.17 21.34
C GLU A 199 -4.68 -14.48 21.15
N ASP A 200 -4.89 -14.90 19.89
CA ASP A 200 -5.60 -16.14 19.56
C ASP A 200 -4.69 -17.36 19.72
N LYS A 201 -4.94 -18.14 20.77
CA LYS A 201 -4.21 -19.38 21.07
C LYS A 201 -4.15 -20.35 19.89
N SER A 202 -5.14 -20.35 19.00
CA SER A 202 -5.12 -21.23 17.84
C SER A 202 -4.11 -20.78 16.79
N ILE A 203 -3.89 -19.47 16.63
CA ILE A 203 -2.84 -18.89 15.79
C ILE A 203 -1.47 -19.24 16.38
N VAL A 204 -1.28 -19.02 17.68
CA VAL A 204 -0.02 -19.38 18.37
C VAL A 204 0.29 -20.86 18.20
N ASN A 205 -0.70 -21.75 18.35
CA ASN A 205 -0.51 -23.18 18.17
C ASN A 205 -0.13 -23.55 16.71
N LEU A 206 -0.75 -22.90 15.71
CA LEU A 206 -0.40 -23.10 14.30
C LEU A 206 1.03 -22.60 14.01
N ALA A 207 1.38 -21.42 14.51
CA ALA A 207 2.74 -20.90 14.39
C ALA A 207 3.77 -21.84 15.02
N GLY A 208 3.47 -22.38 16.20
CA GLY A 208 4.33 -23.40 16.84
C GLY A 208 4.47 -24.69 16.01
N LYS A 209 3.44 -25.10 15.27
CA LYS A 209 3.53 -26.23 14.33
C LYS A 209 4.42 -25.90 13.13
N VAL A 210 4.30 -24.69 12.56
CA VAL A 210 5.18 -24.21 11.48
C VAL A 210 6.63 -24.22 11.94
N GLY A 211 6.93 -23.66 13.12
CA GLY A 211 8.28 -23.65 13.66
C GLY A 211 8.88 -25.05 13.79
N LYS A 212 8.09 -26.01 14.26
CA LYS A 212 8.51 -27.42 14.35
C LYS A 212 8.72 -28.06 12.97
N SER A 213 7.81 -27.84 12.03
CA SER A 213 7.85 -28.39 10.66
C SER A 213 9.09 -27.89 9.91
N TRP A 214 9.39 -26.61 10.04
CA TRP A 214 10.54 -25.99 9.36
C TRP A 214 11.84 -26.06 10.16
N GLY A 215 11.80 -26.59 11.40
CA GLY A 215 12.98 -26.70 12.26
C GLY A 215 13.51 -25.32 12.70
N ILE A 216 12.64 -24.32 12.77
CA ILE A 216 13.01 -22.99 13.23
C ILE A 216 13.25 -23.05 14.73
N ASN A 217 14.43 -22.65 15.16
CA ASN A 217 14.73 -22.53 16.58
C ASN A 217 14.04 -21.29 17.13
N LEU A 218 12.84 -21.50 17.65
CA LEU A 218 12.11 -20.47 18.37
C LEU A 218 12.77 -20.36 19.74
N GLU A 219 13.76 -19.50 19.89
CA GLU A 219 14.17 -19.08 21.21
C GLU A 219 12.90 -18.57 21.90
N LYS A 220 12.52 -19.24 22.96
CA LYS A 220 11.47 -18.72 23.84
C LYS A 220 12.05 -17.42 24.39
N GLU A 221 11.70 -16.29 23.76
CA GLU A 221 11.71 -15.06 24.52
C GLU A 221 10.91 -15.36 25.78
N GLU A 222 11.62 -15.47 26.92
CA GLU A 222 10.97 -15.62 28.20
C GLU A 222 9.94 -14.51 28.28
N LYS A 223 8.65 -14.88 28.17
CA LYS A 223 7.57 -13.96 28.47
C LYS A 223 7.96 -13.42 29.84
N ILE A 224 8.43 -12.17 29.88
CA ILE A 224 8.57 -11.42 31.11
C ILE A 224 7.25 -11.65 31.80
N LYS A 225 7.24 -12.47 32.84
CA LYS A 225 6.04 -12.77 33.61
C LYS A 225 5.49 -11.42 33.99
N GLU A 226 4.38 -11.02 33.37
CA GLU A 226 3.64 -9.84 33.79
C GLU A 226 3.36 -10.06 35.28
N THR A 227 4.17 -9.45 36.10
CA THR A 227 3.86 -9.33 37.51
C THR A 227 2.56 -8.55 37.58
N LYS A 228 1.49 -9.24 37.97
CA LYS A 228 0.18 -8.62 38.23
C LYS A 228 0.34 -7.64 39.39
N GLY A 229 0.89 -6.49 39.11
CA GLY A 229 1.05 -5.39 40.02
C GLY A 229 0.69 -4.09 39.32
N LEU A 230 0.07 -3.18 40.05
CA LEU A 230 -0.32 -1.83 39.56
C LEU A 230 0.89 -0.97 39.11
N TRP A 231 2.12 -1.43 39.37
CA TRP A 231 3.35 -0.73 39.03
C TRP A 231 4.24 -1.65 38.20
N ARG A 232 4.43 -1.28 36.91
CA ARG A 232 5.56 -1.77 36.11
C ARG A 232 6.74 -0.89 36.51
N GLU A 233 7.93 -1.49 36.74
CA GLU A 233 9.16 -0.70 36.68
C GLU A 233 9.15 0.00 35.32
N THR A 234 9.04 1.31 35.33
CA THR A 234 9.24 2.11 34.16
C THR A 234 10.63 1.76 33.63
N PRO A 235 10.76 1.33 32.35
CA PRO A 235 12.08 1.21 31.76
C PRO A 235 12.82 2.50 32.04
N GLY A 236 14.10 2.40 32.48
CA GLY A 236 14.87 3.56 32.87
C GLY A 236 14.63 4.66 31.86
N LEU A 237 14.26 5.85 32.35
CA LEU A 237 13.96 6.99 31.48
C LEU A 237 15.09 7.06 30.45
N TRP A 238 14.72 6.89 29.18
CA TRP A 238 15.65 7.22 28.10
C TRP A 238 16.10 8.65 28.35
N GLU A 239 17.36 8.82 28.79
CA GLU A 239 17.93 10.12 28.99
C GLU A 239 18.02 10.79 27.63
N VAL A 240 17.05 11.66 27.35
CA VAL A 240 17.16 12.58 26.23
C VAL A 240 18.48 13.32 26.42
N PRO A 241 19.45 13.23 25.49
CA PRO A 241 20.70 13.92 25.63
C PRO A 241 20.42 15.39 25.93
N ARG A 242 20.93 15.90 27.06
CA ARG A 242 20.68 17.29 27.44
C ARG A 242 21.17 18.19 26.30
N PHE A 243 20.27 19.01 25.79
CA PHE A 243 20.59 20.00 24.79
C PHE A 243 21.71 20.89 25.30
N SER A 244 22.88 20.90 24.65
CA SER A 244 23.98 21.75 24.98
C SER A 244 24.01 22.91 24.01
N LEU A 245 23.90 24.14 24.51
CA LEU A 245 24.07 25.38 23.71
C LEU A 245 25.48 25.56 23.22
N GLY A 246 26.47 24.92 23.83
CA GLY A 246 27.87 25.20 23.58
C GLY A 246 28.32 26.54 24.20
N ASN A 247 29.29 27.19 23.55
CA ASN A 247 29.74 28.53 23.98
C ASN A 247 28.76 29.59 23.45
N VAL A 248 28.13 30.32 24.38
CA VAL A 248 27.14 31.37 24.03
C VAL A 248 27.88 32.68 23.83
N SER A 249 28.18 32.99 22.59
CA SER A 249 28.86 34.23 22.17
C SER A 249 28.28 34.75 20.86
N SER A 250 28.48 36.06 20.60
CA SER A 250 28.06 36.67 19.32
C SER A 250 28.74 36.04 18.12
N GLU A 251 29.97 35.58 18.27
CA GLU A 251 30.71 34.86 17.24
C GLU A 251 30.05 33.52 16.91
N SER A 252 29.73 32.72 17.92
CA SER A 252 29.00 31.42 17.77
C SER A 252 27.61 31.63 17.18
N LEU A 253 26.92 32.72 17.49
CA LEU A 253 25.64 33.07 16.89
C LEU A 253 25.78 33.40 15.41
N THR A 254 26.81 34.20 15.05
CA THR A 254 27.10 34.54 13.65
C THR A 254 27.46 33.30 12.82
N ASP A 255 28.22 32.36 13.38
CA ASP A 255 28.49 31.06 12.73
C ASP A 255 27.21 30.26 12.44
N LEU A 256 26.27 30.20 13.41
CA LEU A 256 24.97 29.56 13.21
C LEU A 256 24.14 30.26 12.15
N VAL A 257 24.12 31.60 12.11
CA VAL A 257 23.46 32.38 11.06
C VAL A 257 24.05 32.05 9.69
N THR A 258 25.36 31.94 9.56
CA THR A 258 26.01 31.55 8.31
C THR A 258 25.60 30.16 7.87
N VAL A 259 25.61 29.17 8.78
CA VAL A 259 25.18 27.81 8.49
C VAL A 259 23.71 27.75 8.05
N LEU A 260 22.83 28.53 8.67
CA LEU A 260 21.42 28.60 8.33
C LEU A 260 21.15 29.29 6.99
N SER A 261 21.94 30.31 6.65
CA SER A 261 21.81 31.08 5.40
C SER A 261 22.36 30.35 4.17
N GLU A 262 23.36 29.49 4.34
CA GLU A 262 23.98 28.73 3.24
C GLU A 262 23.21 27.47 2.86
N ARG A 263 22.37 26.93 3.74
CA ARG A 263 21.60 25.69 3.50
C ARG A 263 20.32 25.97 2.73
N LYS A 264 20.22 25.41 1.52
CA LYS A 264 19.02 25.46 0.66
C LYS A 264 18.00 24.35 0.97
N GLU A 265 18.34 23.39 1.83
CA GLU A 265 17.50 22.24 2.19
C GLU A 265 17.39 22.13 3.71
N CYS A 266 16.38 21.38 4.19
CA CYS A 266 15.99 21.26 5.60
C CYS A 266 17.15 21.31 6.58
N VAL A 267 17.11 22.31 7.45
CA VAL A 267 18.04 22.45 8.59
C VAL A 267 17.65 21.39 9.63
N GLU A 268 18.65 20.68 10.19
CA GLU A 268 18.37 19.79 11.32
C GLU A 268 17.75 20.60 12.47
N ASP A 269 16.66 20.12 13.03
CA ASP A 269 15.89 20.78 14.10
C ASP A 269 16.78 21.24 15.24
N ILE A 270 17.81 20.47 15.58
CA ILE A 270 18.75 20.77 16.66
C ILE A 270 19.62 22.02 16.38
N VAL A 271 19.93 22.28 15.10
CA VAL A 271 20.73 23.49 14.72
C VAL A 271 19.84 24.72 14.83
N PHE A 272 18.59 24.60 14.40
CA PHE A 272 17.61 25.69 14.50
C PHE A 272 17.28 26.02 15.96
N GLU A 273 17.08 25.00 16.79
CA GLU A 273 16.84 25.17 18.24
C GLU A 273 18.03 25.85 18.93
N ARG A 274 19.27 25.46 18.61
CA ARG A 274 20.48 26.13 19.13
C ARG A 274 20.51 27.59 18.72
N PHE A 275 20.20 27.89 17.48
CA PHE A 275 20.15 29.26 16.98
C PHE A 275 19.14 30.10 17.78
N ILE A 276 17.89 29.65 17.91
CA ILE A 276 16.84 30.36 18.65
C ILE A 276 17.23 30.56 20.11
N ALA A 277 17.71 29.51 20.75
CA ALA A 277 18.08 29.56 22.18
C ALA A 277 19.27 30.51 22.42
N MET A 278 20.27 30.47 21.54
CA MET A 278 21.45 31.35 21.65
C MET A 278 21.09 32.82 21.35
N ALA A 279 20.31 33.07 20.32
CA ALA A 279 19.81 34.41 19.97
C ALA A 279 19.03 35.03 21.12
N ASN A 280 18.11 34.27 21.72
CA ASN A 280 17.33 34.73 22.87
C ASN A 280 18.21 35.02 24.08
N GLN A 281 19.22 34.19 24.37
CA GLN A 281 20.09 34.39 25.52
C GLN A 281 21.00 35.60 25.36
N ILE A 282 21.51 35.86 24.15
CA ILE A 282 22.31 37.05 23.84
C ILE A 282 21.42 38.30 23.84
N ALA A 283 20.25 38.25 23.22
CA ALA A 283 19.28 39.35 23.20
C ALA A 283 18.80 39.78 24.59
N TYR A 284 18.67 38.83 25.50
CA TYR A 284 18.32 39.12 26.90
C TYR A 284 19.42 39.90 27.64
N LYS A 285 20.71 39.60 27.34
CA LYS A 285 21.85 40.25 27.99
C LYS A 285 22.23 41.57 27.30
N ASN A 286 22.23 41.57 25.98
CA ASN A 286 22.61 42.72 25.16
C ASN A 286 21.86 42.71 23.81
N PRO A 287 20.73 43.44 23.71
CA PRO A 287 19.88 43.44 22.52
C PRO A 287 20.59 43.96 21.26
N GLU A 288 21.49 44.95 21.39
CA GLU A 288 22.19 45.54 20.24
C GLU A 288 23.24 44.56 19.69
N GLU A 289 23.91 43.80 20.52
CA GLU A 289 24.85 42.77 20.13
C GLU A 289 24.15 41.63 19.39
N ALA A 290 22.99 41.17 19.88
CA ALA A 290 22.16 40.17 19.21
C ALA A 290 21.73 40.67 17.82
N LYS A 291 21.30 41.91 17.74
CA LYS A 291 20.86 42.54 16.48
C LYS A 291 21.98 42.58 15.43
N MET A 292 23.19 42.89 15.82
CA MET A 292 24.36 42.91 14.92
C MET A 292 24.70 41.49 14.43
N SER A 293 24.61 40.48 15.28
CA SER A 293 24.88 39.08 14.92
C SER A 293 23.80 38.47 13.99
N LEU A 294 22.60 39.04 13.95
CA LEU A 294 21.48 38.56 13.13
C LEU A 294 21.39 39.23 11.74
N VAL A 295 22.30 40.17 11.41
CA VAL A 295 22.27 40.96 10.16
C VAL A 295 22.37 40.08 8.87
N GLY A 296 22.77 38.83 8.96
CA GLY A 296 22.92 37.95 7.82
C GLY A 296 21.68 37.04 7.50
N ILE A 297 20.60 37.12 8.28
CA ILE A 297 19.41 36.32 8.02
C ILE A 297 18.64 36.95 6.86
N PRO A 298 18.38 36.19 5.74
CA PRO A 298 17.54 36.70 4.66
C PRO A 298 16.14 36.96 5.21
N ASN A 299 15.66 38.22 5.01
CA ASN A 299 14.26 38.52 5.22
C ASN A 299 13.45 37.62 4.28
N GLY A 300 12.66 36.71 4.86
CA GLY A 300 11.74 35.87 4.09
C GLY A 300 10.66 36.73 3.45
N ASP A 301 10.96 37.31 2.31
CA ASP A 301 9.98 37.92 1.44
C ASP A 301 9.53 36.89 0.40
N SER A 302 8.27 36.57 0.53
CA SER A 302 7.24 35.95 -0.35
C SER A 302 7.35 34.48 -0.63
#